data_02c725303a71dbfc2f8b8808dd4360bc
#
_entry.id   02c725303a71dbfc2f8b8808dd4360bc
#
_cell.length_a   1.000
_cell.length_b   1.000
_cell.length_c   1.000
_cell.angle_alpha   90.00
_cell.angle_beta   90.00
_cell.angle_gamma   90.00
#
_symmetry.space_group_name_H-M   'P 1'
#
loop_
_entity.id
_entity.type
_entity.pdbx_description
1 polymer ?
#
loop_
_entity_poly.entity_id
_entity_poly.type
_entity_poly.pdbx_seq_one_letter_code
_entity_poly.pdbx_strand_id
1 'polypeptide(L)'
;DIPDLQSFSGVKTDIPEIIFFKKTAESKLDEFASHDCLKNITTYSLLRLMKTFEGVQEVNQEFAIDLVVMGSHGASGMKEFIIGSNTEKVVRTSEVPVLVIKGQNENLKFENFTFASDFETKNKQNFYKAVELTKSFGANLNLLYINTPSNFTSNEHIENKFTGFEIDYPKVKHHIYNDYTIEKGIINFNNKNHIDLTIMNTHGRKGIAH
;
A
#
# COMPACT_ATOMS: atom_id res chain seq x y z
N ASP A 1 -2.64 -16.73 12.21
CA ASP A 1 -2.44 -15.92 13.42
C ASP A 1 -1.52 -16.66 14.37
N ILE A 2 -0.29 -16.20 14.48
CA ILE A 2 0.61 -16.62 15.55
C ILE A 2 0.10 -15.93 16.81
N PRO A 3 -0.09 -16.63 17.95
CA PRO A 3 -0.50 -16.01 19.20
C PRO A 3 0.45 -14.86 19.55
N ASP A 4 -0.06 -13.83 20.22
CA ASP A 4 0.63 -12.59 20.53
C ASP A 4 2.03 -12.86 21.12
N LEU A 5 3.06 -12.58 20.33
CA LEU A 5 4.47 -12.87 20.66
C LEU A 5 4.99 -12.10 21.90
N GLN A 6 4.18 -11.21 22.48
CA GLN A 6 4.54 -10.56 23.74
C GLN A 6 4.71 -11.53 24.89
N SER A 7 4.11 -12.73 24.81
CA SER A 7 4.29 -13.79 25.81
C SER A 7 5.59 -14.59 25.65
N PHE A 8 6.32 -14.39 24.56
CA PHE A 8 7.51 -15.20 24.24
C PHE A 8 8.85 -14.47 24.36
N SER A 9 8.87 -13.21 24.80
CA SER A 9 10.13 -12.52 25.12
C SER A 9 10.79 -13.14 26.35
N GLY A 10 11.68 -14.10 26.13
CA GLY A 10 12.40 -14.85 27.17
C GLY A 10 12.24 -16.37 27.11
N VAL A 11 11.49 -16.89 26.14
CA VAL A 11 11.25 -18.33 25.98
C VAL A 11 12.34 -18.96 25.12
N LYS A 12 12.91 -20.09 25.63
CA LYS A 12 13.85 -20.92 24.87
C LYS A 12 13.18 -21.38 23.56
N THR A 13 13.90 -21.25 22.46
CA THR A 13 13.45 -21.60 21.08
C THR A 13 13.14 -23.09 20.84
N ASP A 14 13.29 -23.92 21.83
CA ASP A 14 13.15 -25.40 21.74
C ASP A 14 11.80 -25.91 22.27
N ILE A 15 10.78 -25.04 22.36
CA ILE A 15 9.43 -25.49 22.74
C ILE A 15 8.79 -26.19 21.54
N PRO A 16 8.22 -27.41 21.71
CA PRO A 16 7.64 -28.19 20.63
C PRO A 16 6.62 -27.41 19.77
N GLU A 17 5.85 -26.53 20.37
CA GLU A 17 4.89 -25.67 19.67
C GLU A 17 5.57 -24.68 18.74
N ILE A 18 6.66 -24.05 19.15
CA ILE A 18 7.42 -23.10 18.31
C ILE A 18 8.04 -23.85 17.11
N ILE A 19 8.59 -25.03 17.33
CA ILE A 19 9.14 -25.88 16.28
C ILE A 19 8.04 -26.26 15.28
N PHE A 20 6.86 -26.63 15.76
CA PHE A 20 5.71 -26.95 14.92
C PHE A 20 5.25 -25.75 14.10
N PHE A 21 5.09 -24.57 14.70
CA PHE A 21 4.72 -23.35 13.99
C PHE A 21 5.77 -22.94 12.96
N LYS A 22 7.06 -23.06 13.29
CA LYS A 22 8.15 -22.79 12.36
C LYS A 22 8.07 -23.71 11.12
N LYS A 23 7.99 -25.02 11.32
CA LYS A 23 7.86 -25.99 10.23
C LYS A 23 6.62 -25.74 9.36
N THR A 24 5.49 -25.41 9.99
CA THR A 24 4.26 -25.12 9.26
C THR A 24 4.41 -23.84 8.43
N ALA A 25 5.06 -22.81 8.95
CA ALA A 25 5.30 -21.57 8.21
C ALA A 25 6.29 -21.77 7.07
N GLU A 26 7.38 -22.53 7.30
CA GLU A 26 8.34 -22.90 6.27
C GLU A 26 7.66 -23.68 5.13
N SER A 27 6.85 -24.70 5.46
CA SER A 27 6.12 -25.47 4.45
C SER A 27 5.17 -24.59 3.60
N LYS A 28 4.50 -23.62 4.20
CA LYS A 28 3.64 -22.67 3.46
C LYS A 28 4.44 -21.73 2.58
N LEU A 29 5.62 -21.30 3.01
CA LEU A 29 6.52 -20.49 2.20
C LEU A 29 7.04 -21.26 1.00
N ASP A 30 7.40 -22.53 1.18
CA ASP A 30 7.85 -23.41 0.10
C ASP A 30 6.72 -23.68 -0.91
N GLU A 31 5.51 -23.95 -0.43
CA GLU A 31 4.32 -24.09 -1.27
C GLU A 31 4.08 -22.83 -2.10
N PHE A 32 4.13 -21.66 -1.47
CA PHE A 32 3.96 -20.39 -2.17
C PHE A 32 5.09 -20.13 -3.18
N ALA A 33 6.34 -20.38 -2.82
CA ALA A 33 7.49 -20.20 -3.70
C ALA A 33 7.47 -21.14 -4.92
N SER A 34 6.82 -22.31 -4.79
CA SER A 34 6.66 -23.29 -5.87
C SER A 34 5.55 -22.96 -6.87
N HIS A 35 4.76 -21.89 -6.61
CA HIS A 35 3.63 -21.54 -7.48
C HIS A 35 4.08 -21.17 -8.89
N ASP A 36 3.31 -21.58 -9.89
CA ASP A 36 3.65 -21.42 -11.32
C ASP A 36 3.96 -19.97 -11.72
N CYS A 37 3.29 -19.00 -11.14
CA CYS A 37 3.52 -17.58 -11.43
C CYS A 37 4.90 -17.08 -10.96
N LEU A 38 5.58 -17.80 -10.08
CA LEU A 38 6.89 -17.43 -9.53
C LEU A 38 8.06 -18.17 -10.18
N LYS A 39 7.82 -19.14 -11.07
CA LYS A 39 8.87 -20.00 -11.65
C LYS A 39 10.04 -19.26 -12.33
N ASN A 40 9.77 -18.07 -12.87
CA ASN A 40 10.79 -17.26 -13.57
C ASN A 40 11.26 -16.04 -12.74
N ILE A 41 10.93 -16.03 -11.46
CA ILE A 41 11.26 -14.93 -10.53
C ILE A 41 12.17 -15.50 -9.45
N THR A 42 13.29 -14.85 -9.18
CA THR A 42 14.14 -15.22 -8.05
C THR A 42 13.40 -14.89 -6.76
N THR A 43 13.13 -15.90 -5.95
CA THR A 43 12.40 -15.77 -4.68
C THR A 43 13.27 -16.18 -3.51
N TYR A 44 13.10 -15.50 -2.38
CA TYR A 44 13.74 -15.81 -1.10
C TYR A 44 12.68 -15.93 -0.03
N SER A 45 12.67 -17.03 0.70
CA SER A 45 11.76 -17.24 1.83
C SER A 45 12.45 -16.84 3.13
N LEU A 46 11.88 -15.90 3.85
CA LEU A 46 12.40 -15.40 5.12
C LEU A 46 11.36 -15.60 6.22
N LEU A 47 11.73 -16.29 7.29
CA LEU A 47 10.91 -16.43 8.48
C LEU A 47 11.51 -15.62 9.62
N ARG A 48 10.70 -14.73 10.22
CA ARG A 48 11.07 -13.89 11.37
C ARG A 48 10.08 -14.10 12.52
N LEU A 49 10.59 -14.29 13.74
CA LEU A 49 9.78 -14.42 14.96
C LEU A 49 9.69 -13.06 15.65
N MET A 50 8.90 -12.17 15.07
CA MET A 50 8.70 -10.80 15.57
C MET A 50 7.36 -10.24 15.09
N LYS A 51 7.01 -9.03 15.51
CA LYS A 51 5.82 -8.36 14.99
C LYS A 51 5.97 -8.07 13.49
N THR A 52 4.89 -8.22 12.74
CA THR A 52 4.91 -8.10 11.27
C THR A 52 5.57 -6.80 10.79
N PHE A 53 5.23 -5.66 11.40
CA PHE A 53 5.77 -4.37 10.95
C PHE A 53 7.28 -4.24 11.26
N GLU A 54 7.75 -4.80 12.38
CA GLU A 54 9.18 -4.83 12.73
C GLU A 54 9.96 -5.70 11.74
N GLY A 55 9.42 -6.88 11.40
CA GLY A 55 10.02 -7.76 10.39
C GLY A 55 10.08 -7.14 9.00
N VAL A 56 9.04 -6.41 8.59
CA VAL A 56 9.06 -5.67 7.31
C VAL A 56 10.11 -4.57 7.33
N GLN A 57 10.25 -3.83 8.44
CA GLN A 57 11.29 -2.79 8.55
C GLN A 57 12.70 -3.38 8.52
N GLU A 58 12.92 -4.49 9.23
CA GLU A 58 14.22 -5.20 9.21
C GLU A 58 14.58 -5.64 7.80
N VAL A 59 13.64 -6.28 7.08
CA VAL A 59 13.86 -6.70 5.69
C VAL A 59 14.11 -5.52 4.77
N ASN A 60 13.41 -4.40 4.94
CA ASN A 60 13.64 -3.19 4.15
C ASN A 60 15.04 -2.59 4.37
N GLN A 61 15.59 -2.75 5.58
CA GLN A 61 16.96 -2.29 5.89
C GLN A 61 18.04 -3.25 5.41
N GLU A 62 17.75 -4.57 5.48
CA GLU A 62 18.68 -5.64 5.09
C GLU A 62 18.80 -5.75 3.56
N PHE A 63 17.67 -5.55 2.86
CA PHE A 63 17.58 -5.65 1.41
C PHE A 63 17.05 -4.32 0.84
N ALA A 64 17.56 -3.92 -0.33
CA ALA A 64 17.05 -2.74 -1.03
C ALA A 64 15.67 -3.01 -1.64
N ILE A 65 14.63 -2.92 -0.82
CA ILE A 65 13.24 -3.19 -1.22
C ILE A 65 12.64 -1.96 -1.88
N ASP A 66 12.04 -2.13 -3.05
CA ASP A 66 11.36 -1.07 -3.79
C ASP A 66 9.85 -1.00 -3.47
N LEU A 67 9.23 -2.13 -3.13
CA LEU A 67 7.80 -2.25 -2.90
C LEU A 67 7.48 -3.35 -1.89
N VAL A 68 6.61 -3.05 -0.93
CA VAL A 68 5.97 -4.04 -0.06
C VAL A 68 4.59 -4.37 -0.60
N VAL A 69 4.26 -5.65 -0.73
CA VAL A 69 2.91 -6.10 -1.13
C VAL A 69 2.26 -6.85 0.03
N MET A 70 1.07 -6.44 0.42
CA MET A 70 0.34 -7.04 1.54
C MET A 70 -1.14 -7.22 1.22
N GLY A 71 -1.76 -8.26 1.81
CA GLY A 71 -3.22 -8.36 1.87
C GLY A 71 -3.80 -7.32 2.85
N SER A 72 -5.02 -6.84 2.58
CA SER A 72 -5.71 -5.91 3.48
C SER A 72 -6.14 -6.55 4.81
N HIS A 73 -6.31 -7.87 4.83
CA HIS A 73 -6.70 -8.65 6.01
C HIS A 73 -5.74 -9.83 6.19
N GLY A 74 -5.48 -10.18 7.46
CA GLY A 74 -4.85 -11.45 7.81
C GLY A 74 -5.85 -12.61 7.73
N ALA A 75 -5.43 -13.81 8.15
CA ALA A 75 -6.22 -15.06 8.10
C ALA A 75 -7.56 -15.01 8.86
N SER A 76 -7.83 -13.97 9.66
CA SER A 76 -9.05 -13.81 10.46
C SER A 76 -10.30 -13.33 9.70
N GLY A 77 -10.19 -13.00 8.40
CA GLY A 77 -11.33 -12.82 7.50
C GLY A 77 -12.43 -11.82 7.92
N MET A 78 -12.12 -10.82 8.76
CA MET A 78 -13.13 -9.88 9.25
C MET A 78 -13.46 -8.79 8.22
N LYS A 79 -14.75 -8.64 7.98
CA LYS A 79 -15.53 -7.61 7.24
C LYS A 79 -14.80 -6.71 6.23
N GLU A 80 -15.35 -6.61 5.04
CA GLU A 80 -14.89 -5.98 3.79
C GLU A 80 -14.34 -4.54 3.85
N PHE A 81 -14.43 -3.84 4.98
CA PHE A 81 -14.09 -2.42 5.09
C PHE A 81 -12.96 -2.09 6.08
N ILE A 82 -12.42 -3.07 6.80
CA ILE A 82 -11.40 -2.82 7.84
C ILE A 82 -10.06 -3.31 7.34
N ILE A 83 -9.08 -2.43 7.26
CA ILE A 83 -7.67 -2.79 7.05
C ILE A 83 -7.16 -3.44 8.34
N GLY A 84 -6.54 -4.61 8.25
CA GLY A 84 -5.96 -5.30 9.40
C GLY A 84 -4.88 -4.46 10.09
N SER A 85 -4.81 -4.57 11.42
CA SER A 85 -3.89 -3.77 12.25
C SER A 85 -2.42 -3.88 11.83
N ASN A 86 -1.99 -5.04 11.36
CA ASN A 86 -0.63 -5.23 10.84
C ASN A 86 -0.41 -4.46 9.54
N THR A 87 -1.36 -4.54 8.61
CA THR A 87 -1.28 -3.81 7.34
C THR A 87 -1.32 -2.30 7.59
N GLU A 88 -2.19 -1.82 8.47
CA GLU A 88 -2.24 -0.41 8.87
C GLU A 88 -0.89 0.07 9.42
N LYS A 89 -0.29 -0.70 10.33
CA LYS A 89 1.01 -0.35 10.90
C LYS A 89 2.09 -0.30 9.84
N VAL A 90 2.18 -1.30 8.94
CA VAL A 90 3.17 -1.30 7.86
C VAL A 90 2.98 -0.10 6.95
N VAL A 91 1.74 0.18 6.49
CA VAL A 91 1.42 1.35 5.65
C VAL A 91 1.84 2.67 6.31
N ARG A 92 1.70 2.79 7.63
CA ARG A 92 2.04 4.02 8.37
C ARG A 92 3.52 4.17 8.65
N THR A 93 4.29 3.09 8.72
CA THR A 93 5.69 3.11 9.17
C THR A 93 6.70 2.78 8.07
N SER A 94 6.26 2.24 6.94
CA SER A 94 7.13 1.89 5.82
C SER A 94 7.75 3.13 5.17
N GLU A 95 9.03 3.06 4.87
CA GLU A 95 9.77 4.07 4.10
C GLU A 95 9.68 3.83 2.59
N VAL A 96 9.22 2.65 2.20
CA VAL A 96 8.98 2.28 0.80
C VAL A 96 7.48 2.17 0.52
N PRO A 97 7.04 2.30 -0.75
CA PRO A 97 5.63 2.14 -1.11
C PRO A 97 5.05 0.80 -0.63
N VAL A 98 3.79 0.81 -0.19
CA VAL A 98 3.07 -0.39 0.22
C VAL A 98 1.84 -0.57 -0.65
N LEU A 99 1.81 -1.66 -1.42
CA LEU A 99 0.64 -2.07 -2.20
C LEU A 99 -0.26 -2.96 -1.33
N VAL A 100 -1.48 -2.50 -1.08
CA VAL A 100 -2.47 -3.23 -0.31
C VAL A 100 -3.50 -3.85 -1.26
N ILE A 101 -3.55 -5.18 -1.29
CA ILE A 101 -4.52 -5.93 -2.10
C ILE A 101 -5.75 -6.24 -1.25
N LYS A 102 -6.94 -5.86 -1.75
CA LYS A 102 -8.23 -6.14 -1.12
C LYS A 102 -8.93 -7.28 -1.85
N GLY A 103 -9.25 -8.33 -1.09
CA GLY A 103 -10.00 -9.48 -1.60
C GLY A 103 -9.23 -10.32 -2.64
N GLN A 104 -9.88 -11.38 -3.10
CA GLN A 104 -9.41 -12.18 -4.23
C GLN A 104 -9.97 -11.54 -5.51
N ASN A 105 -9.10 -11.03 -6.35
CA ASN A 105 -9.48 -10.47 -7.64
C ASN A 105 -8.73 -11.23 -8.73
N GLU A 106 -9.40 -12.19 -9.35
CA GLU A 106 -8.83 -13.02 -10.41
C GLU A 106 -8.54 -12.24 -11.70
N ASN A 107 -9.14 -11.04 -11.83
CA ASN A 107 -9.02 -10.19 -13.01
C ASN A 107 -8.43 -8.81 -12.66
N LEU A 108 -7.38 -8.77 -11.85
CA LEU A 108 -6.65 -7.54 -11.58
C LEU A 108 -6.15 -6.95 -12.89
N LYS A 109 -6.63 -5.74 -13.19
CA LYS A 109 -6.13 -4.92 -14.27
C LYS A 109 -5.27 -3.81 -13.71
N PHE A 110 -4.33 -3.35 -14.49
CA PHE A 110 -3.46 -2.22 -14.16
C PHE A 110 -3.44 -1.23 -15.33
N GLU A 111 -4.64 -0.76 -15.73
CA GLU A 111 -4.83 0.09 -16.88
C GLU A 111 -5.07 1.57 -16.49
N ASN A 112 -5.76 1.80 -15.37
CA ASN A 112 -6.16 3.13 -14.92
C ASN A 112 -5.78 3.35 -13.46
N PHE A 113 -4.83 4.23 -13.22
CA PHE A 113 -4.36 4.60 -11.90
C PHE A 113 -4.85 5.99 -11.52
N THR A 114 -5.08 6.21 -10.23
CA THR A 114 -5.35 7.52 -9.65
C THR A 114 -4.27 7.86 -8.64
N PHE A 115 -3.66 9.04 -8.77
CA PHE A 115 -2.87 9.67 -7.72
C PHE A 115 -3.71 10.74 -7.05
N ALA A 116 -4.23 10.43 -5.86
CA ALA A 116 -5.05 11.34 -5.06
C ALA A 116 -4.16 12.12 -4.09
N SER A 117 -4.16 13.47 -4.20
CA SER A 117 -3.27 14.33 -3.42
C SER A 117 -3.86 15.73 -3.23
N ASP A 118 -3.33 16.47 -2.26
CA ASP A 118 -3.51 17.92 -2.10
C ASP A 118 -2.56 18.74 -3.02
N PHE A 119 -1.66 18.06 -3.72
CA PHE A 119 -0.65 18.64 -4.62
C PHE A 119 0.23 19.70 -3.97
N GLU A 120 0.55 19.51 -2.68
CA GLU A 120 1.56 20.29 -1.99
C GLU A 120 2.97 19.89 -2.42
N THR A 121 3.90 20.84 -2.47
CA THR A 121 5.28 20.61 -2.95
C THR A 121 6.00 19.47 -2.20
N LYS A 122 5.69 19.26 -0.92
CA LYS A 122 6.23 18.14 -0.13
C LYS A 122 5.92 16.76 -0.69
N ASN A 123 4.88 16.66 -1.53
CA ASN A 123 4.40 15.40 -2.11
C ASN A 123 5.04 15.06 -3.46
N LYS A 124 5.91 15.94 -4.00
CA LYS A 124 6.52 15.74 -5.34
C LYS A 124 7.32 14.44 -5.45
N GLN A 125 8.09 14.09 -4.44
CA GLN A 125 8.90 12.86 -4.48
C GLN A 125 8.01 11.61 -4.61
N ASN A 126 6.91 11.55 -3.85
CA ASN A 126 5.96 10.45 -3.93
C ASN A 126 5.20 10.44 -5.26
N PHE A 127 4.92 11.62 -5.81
CA PHE A 127 4.34 11.74 -7.13
C PHE A 127 5.26 11.14 -8.22
N TYR A 128 6.56 11.42 -8.20
CA TYR A 128 7.48 10.81 -9.17
C TYR A 128 7.54 9.29 -9.04
N LYS A 129 7.53 8.75 -7.84
CA LYS A 129 7.43 7.29 -7.62
C LYS A 129 6.13 6.71 -8.19
N ALA A 130 4.99 7.44 -8.02
CA ALA A 130 3.72 7.04 -8.61
C ALA A 130 3.75 7.05 -10.13
N VAL A 131 4.42 8.03 -10.73
CA VAL A 131 4.63 8.13 -12.18
C VAL A 131 5.47 6.97 -12.70
N GLU A 132 6.58 6.65 -12.04
CA GLU A 132 7.44 5.52 -12.40
C GLU A 132 6.66 4.20 -12.36
N LEU A 133 5.91 3.96 -11.30
CA LEU A 133 5.04 2.80 -11.19
C LEU A 133 4.01 2.78 -12.33
N THR A 134 3.35 3.90 -12.61
CA THR A 134 2.36 3.99 -13.70
C THR A 134 2.99 3.68 -15.06
N LYS A 135 4.17 4.23 -15.33
CA LYS A 135 4.91 4.00 -16.59
C LYS A 135 5.30 2.53 -16.74
N SER A 136 5.70 1.85 -15.66
CA SER A 136 6.09 0.44 -15.71
C SER A 136 4.94 -0.49 -16.13
N PHE A 137 3.70 -0.10 -15.80
CA PHE A 137 2.49 -0.80 -16.25
C PHE A 137 1.94 -0.27 -17.58
N GLY A 138 2.45 0.83 -18.12
CA GLY A 138 1.90 1.50 -19.30
C GLY A 138 0.47 2.02 -19.09
N ALA A 139 0.09 2.26 -17.83
CA ALA A 139 -1.25 2.65 -17.39
C ALA A 139 -1.56 4.13 -17.66
N ASN A 140 -2.84 4.50 -17.63
CA ASN A 140 -3.28 5.89 -17.58
C ASN A 140 -3.12 6.41 -16.14
N LEU A 141 -2.71 7.66 -15.97
CA LEU A 141 -2.58 8.31 -14.65
C LEU A 141 -3.60 9.45 -14.52
N ASN A 142 -4.48 9.34 -13.54
CA ASN A 142 -5.43 10.38 -13.18
C ASN A 142 -4.91 11.11 -11.94
N LEU A 143 -4.54 12.38 -12.06
CA LEU A 143 -4.21 13.25 -10.94
C LEU A 143 -5.52 13.79 -10.37
N LEU A 144 -5.83 13.43 -9.13
CA LEU A 144 -7.13 13.70 -8.53
C LEU A 144 -6.99 14.61 -7.31
N TYR A 145 -7.62 15.77 -7.39
CA TYR A 145 -7.87 16.66 -6.25
C TYR A 145 -9.33 16.53 -5.82
N ILE A 146 -9.57 16.25 -4.53
CA ILE A 146 -10.92 16.24 -3.96
C ILE A 146 -11.18 17.60 -3.30
N ASN A 147 -12.14 18.35 -3.84
CA ASN A 147 -12.57 19.62 -3.29
C ASN A 147 -13.79 19.40 -2.39
N THR A 148 -13.66 19.78 -1.12
CA THR A 148 -14.71 19.51 -0.11
C THR A 148 -15.27 20.83 0.44
N PRO A 149 -16.52 20.85 0.96
CA PRO A 149 -17.10 22.06 1.57
C PRO A 149 -16.28 22.59 2.74
N SER A 150 -15.64 21.72 3.52
CA SER A 150 -14.82 22.08 4.68
C SER A 150 -13.44 22.65 4.31
N ASN A 151 -12.97 22.40 3.09
CA ASN A 151 -11.68 22.86 2.58
C ASN A 151 -11.81 23.29 1.12
N PHE A 152 -12.79 24.17 0.87
CA PHE A 152 -13.07 24.65 -0.48
C PHE A 152 -11.91 25.48 -1.04
N THR A 153 -11.54 25.18 -2.25
CA THR A 153 -10.50 25.87 -3.00
C THR A 153 -11.00 26.18 -4.41
N SER A 154 -10.72 27.38 -4.94
CA SER A 154 -11.12 27.72 -6.30
C SER A 154 -10.43 26.82 -7.34
N ASN A 155 -11.12 26.56 -8.45
CA ASN A 155 -10.54 25.74 -9.53
C ASN A 155 -9.21 26.33 -10.03
N GLU A 156 -9.13 27.65 -10.23
CA GLU A 156 -7.90 28.32 -10.62
C GLU A 156 -6.73 28.00 -9.69
N HIS A 157 -6.97 28.05 -8.38
CA HIS A 157 -5.93 27.73 -7.40
C HIS A 157 -5.52 26.23 -7.45
N ILE A 158 -6.47 25.33 -7.68
CA ILE A 158 -6.19 23.90 -7.82
C ILE A 158 -5.41 23.63 -9.11
N GLU A 159 -5.80 24.24 -10.24
CA GLU A 159 -5.10 24.15 -11.51
C GLU A 159 -3.65 24.66 -11.40
N ASN A 160 -3.42 25.74 -10.68
CA ASN A 160 -2.07 26.21 -10.38
C ASN A 160 -1.24 25.22 -9.55
N LYS A 161 -1.87 24.43 -8.67
CA LYS A 161 -1.18 23.35 -7.96
C LYS A 161 -0.75 22.24 -8.94
N PHE A 162 -1.56 21.87 -9.90
CA PHE A 162 -1.22 20.85 -10.89
C PHE A 162 0.01 21.24 -11.74
N THR A 163 0.21 22.52 -12.04
CA THR A 163 1.40 22.96 -12.82
C THR A 163 2.73 22.60 -12.17
N GLY A 164 2.73 22.47 -10.83
CA GLY A 164 3.89 21.97 -10.08
C GLY A 164 4.16 20.47 -10.22
N PHE A 165 3.24 19.71 -10.83
CA PHE A 165 3.25 18.25 -10.97
C PHE A 165 3.16 17.80 -12.42
N GLU A 166 3.57 18.66 -13.35
CA GLU A 166 3.63 18.33 -14.76
C GLU A 166 4.77 17.36 -15.06
N ILE A 167 4.48 16.43 -15.97
CA ILE A 167 5.42 15.42 -16.44
C ILE A 167 5.22 15.17 -17.93
N ASP A 168 6.28 14.78 -18.60
CA ASP A 168 6.21 14.28 -19.97
C ASP A 168 5.72 12.82 -20.00
N TYR A 169 4.41 12.67 -19.85
CA TYR A 169 3.72 11.40 -19.99
C TYR A 169 2.33 11.63 -20.60
N PRO A 170 2.09 11.18 -21.85
CA PRO A 170 0.88 11.55 -22.61
C PRO A 170 -0.41 10.96 -22.05
N LYS A 171 -0.32 9.99 -21.13
CA LYS A 171 -1.45 9.32 -20.50
C LYS A 171 -1.86 9.93 -19.15
N VAL A 172 -1.51 11.19 -18.89
CA VAL A 172 -1.89 11.91 -17.66
C VAL A 172 -3.13 12.76 -17.90
N LYS A 173 -4.07 12.71 -16.94
CA LYS A 173 -5.25 13.57 -16.91
C LYS A 173 -5.40 14.20 -15.52
N HIS A 174 -5.84 15.45 -15.48
CA HIS A 174 -6.10 16.19 -14.24
C HIS A 174 -7.60 16.21 -13.95
N HIS A 175 -7.96 16.00 -12.69
CA HIS A 175 -9.35 15.97 -12.24
C HIS A 175 -9.53 16.73 -10.94
N ILE A 176 -10.50 17.64 -10.93
CA ILE A 176 -11.04 18.27 -9.73
C ILE A 176 -12.41 17.63 -9.50
N TYR A 177 -12.57 16.96 -8.35
CA TYR A 177 -13.81 16.28 -8.02
C TYR A 177 -14.37 16.84 -6.71
N ASN A 178 -15.64 17.25 -6.72
CA ASN A 178 -16.31 17.81 -5.55
C ASN A 178 -17.07 16.69 -4.82
N ASP A 179 -16.84 16.58 -3.50
CA ASP A 179 -17.59 15.67 -2.65
C ASP A 179 -17.63 16.19 -1.21
N TYR A 180 -18.44 15.56 -0.34
CA TYR A 180 -18.56 15.95 1.06
C TYR A 180 -17.31 15.65 1.89
N THR A 181 -16.62 14.54 1.60
CA THR A 181 -15.35 14.15 2.24
C THR A 181 -14.34 13.65 1.22
N ILE A 182 -13.07 13.71 1.58
CA ILE A 182 -11.98 13.24 0.72
C ILE A 182 -12.15 11.75 0.38
N GLU A 183 -12.46 10.93 1.38
CA GLU A 183 -12.61 9.49 1.23
C GLU A 183 -13.74 9.12 0.28
N LYS A 184 -14.93 9.75 0.46
CA LYS A 184 -16.07 9.54 -0.43
C LYS A 184 -15.76 9.99 -1.85
N GLY A 185 -15.13 11.16 -1.98
CA GLY A 185 -14.73 11.70 -3.27
C GLY A 185 -13.81 10.75 -4.04
N ILE A 186 -12.79 10.19 -3.39
CA ILE A 186 -11.90 9.21 -4.00
C ILE A 186 -12.67 7.95 -4.42
N ILE A 187 -13.51 7.39 -3.54
CA ILE A 187 -14.29 6.18 -3.84
C ILE A 187 -15.25 6.43 -5.02
N ASN A 188 -15.99 7.54 -4.98
CA ASN A 188 -16.97 7.88 -6.03
C ASN A 188 -16.29 8.13 -7.38
N PHE A 189 -15.17 8.86 -7.38
CA PHE A 189 -14.38 9.09 -8.57
C PHE A 189 -13.85 7.76 -9.16
N ASN A 190 -13.28 6.92 -8.31
CA ASN A 190 -12.70 5.64 -8.72
C ASN A 190 -13.75 4.72 -9.36
N ASN A 191 -14.92 4.58 -8.72
CA ASN A 191 -16.02 3.77 -9.24
C ASN A 191 -16.51 4.29 -10.59
N LYS A 192 -16.66 5.61 -10.74
CA LYS A 192 -17.14 6.25 -11.97
C LYS A 192 -16.16 6.10 -13.13
N ASN A 193 -14.85 6.09 -12.85
CA ASN A 193 -13.81 6.08 -13.87
C ASN A 193 -13.11 4.72 -14.00
N HIS A 194 -13.65 3.67 -13.37
CA HIS A 194 -13.09 2.30 -13.41
C HIS A 194 -11.60 2.27 -13.08
N ILE A 195 -11.26 2.85 -11.94
CA ILE A 195 -9.88 2.92 -11.45
C ILE A 195 -9.47 1.57 -10.86
N ASP A 196 -8.34 1.07 -11.32
CA ASP A 196 -7.78 -0.21 -10.88
C ASP A 196 -6.87 -0.06 -9.64
N LEU A 197 -6.13 1.05 -9.57
CA LEU A 197 -5.19 1.33 -8.49
C LEU A 197 -5.28 2.78 -8.01
N THR A 198 -5.41 2.96 -6.70
CA THR A 198 -5.34 4.28 -6.06
C THR A 198 -4.02 4.45 -5.33
N ILE A 199 -3.28 5.48 -5.68
CA ILE A 199 -2.02 5.85 -5.05
C ILE A 199 -2.26 7.08 -4.20
N MET A 200 -1.86 7.03 -2.94
CA MET A 200 -2.01 8.12 -1.97
C MET A 200 -0.77 8.25 -1.10
N ASN A 201 -0.50 9.46 -0.66
CA ASN A 201 0.50 9.69 0.37
C ASN A 201 -0.06 9.33 1.74
N THR A 202 0.69 8.54 2.50
CA THR A 202 0.42 8.37 3.92
C THR A 202 1.23 9.42 4.69
N HIS A 203 0.54 10.27 5.43
CA HIS A 203 1.21 11.11 6.41
C HIS A 203 1.57 10.22 7.61
N GLY A 204 2.80 9.72 7.62
CA GLY A 204 3.34 9.07 8.81
C GLY A 204 3.30 10.07 9.97
N ARG A 205 2.21 10.08 10.74
CA ARG A 205 2.16 10.86 11.98
C ARG A 205 3.15 10.20 12.95
N LYS A 206 4.35 10.75 13.01
CA LYS A 206 5.31 10.45 14.07
C LYS A 206 4.74 11.04 15.36
N GLY A 207 4.28 10.15 16.25
CA GLY A 207 3.88 10.52 17.60
C GLY A 207 2.50 11.15 17.68
N ILE A 208 1.56 10.40 18.22
CA ILE A 208 0.37 10.98 18.85
C ILE A 208 0.78 11.23 20.29
N ALA A 209 1.03 12.49 20.62
CA ALA A 209 0.78 12.92 21.98
C ALA A 209 -0.75 12.90 22.14
N HIS A 210 -1.25 12.01 22.97
CA HIS A 210 -2.57 12.14 23.58
C HIS A 210 -2.43 13.03 24.78
#